data_3baec4b27712f7e6a554911d8a3d2a26
#
_entry.id   3baec4b27712f7e6a554911d8a3d2a26
#
_cell.length_a   1.000
_cell.length_b   1.000
_cell.length_c   1.000
_cell.angle_alpha   90.00
_cell.angle_beta   90.00
_cell.angle_gamma   90.00
#
_symmetry.space_group_name_H-M   'P 1'
#
loop_
_entity.id
_entity.type
_entity.pdbx_description
1 polymer ?
#
loop_
_entity_poly.entity_id
_entity_poly.type
_entity_poly.pdbx_seq_one_letter_code
_entity_poly.pdbx_strand_id
1 'polypeptide(L)'
;MDDKLTLWLSHMKSSFIDESYYIDQTDEEINNCFTGALDFGTAGIRGEIGIGPNRLNEFTVRRIAHSVARYLNDSSLHKTAVIMYDTRLFSEEFSNTIATVLSSYQIHTFIFDTYHTTPELSYAVRYLNASIGFMITASHNPKEYNGIKVYNHTGGQILDEQAHSIKSIYDQLDEDELFNQPIEANESFIDVLTDEVSSSYDHEVISQYHSMADFNVKTVFTSLHGTSLPRVKSILSTLNYDHLFVLEDQS
;
A
#
# COMPACT_ATOMS: atom_id res chain seq x y z
N MET A 1 -28.06 -3.04 14.34
CA MET A 1 -27.13 -2.00 13.86
C MET A 1 -26.36 -1.38 15.02
N ASP A 2 -27.02 -0.91 16.08
CA ASP A 2 -26.39 -0.26 17.24
C ASP A 2 -25.31 -1.11 17.90
N ASP A 3 -25.52 -2.42 18.06
CA ASP A 3 -24.54 -3.31 18.67
C ASP A 3 -23.25 -3.46 17.84
N LYS A 4 -23.38 -3.58 16.50
CA LYS A 4 -22.24 -3.71 15.60
C LYS A 4 -21.44 -2.39 15.50
N LEU A 5 -22.13 -1.27 15.38
CA LEU A 5 -21.52 0.06 15.41
C LEU A 5 -20.77 0.27 16.73
N THR A 6 -21.41 -0.05 17.86
CA THR A 6 -20.80 0.08 19.20
C THR A 6 -19.55 -0.78 19.32
N LEU A 7 -19.58 -2.01 18.82
CA LEU A 7 -18.43 -2.91 18.81
C LEU A 7 -17.26 -2.30 18.01
N TRP A 8 -17.52 -1.87 16.79
CA TRP A 8 -16.48 -1.25 15.94
C TRP A 8 -15.89 0.01 16.57
N LEU A 9 -16.74 0.91 17.10
CA LEU A 9 -16.29 2.13 17.79
C LEU A 9 -15.43 1.82 19.01
N SER A 10 -15.72 0.74 19.73
CA SER A 10 -14.92 0.33 20.89
C SER A 10 -13.49 -0.06 20.50
N HIS A 11 -13.32 -0.72 19.36
CA HIS A 11 -12.01 -1.14 18.85
C HIS A 11 -11.27 -0.01 18.13
N MET A 12 -11.99 0.92 17.51
CA MET A 12 -11.37 2.06 16.80
C MET A 12 -10.83 3.16 17.73
N LYS A 13 -11.09 3.11 19.05
CA LYS A 13 -10.54 4.08 20.01
C LYS A 13 -9.01 4.13 20.03
N SER A 14 -8.35 3.05 19.65
CA SER A 14 -6.89 2.95 19.53
C SER A 14 -6.39 3.04 18.09
N SER A 15 -7.30 3.21 17.14
CA SER A 15 -6.96 3.35 15.72
C SER A 15 -6.46 4.76 15.40
N PHE A 16 -5.64 4.87 14.36
CA PHE A 16 -5.23 6.17 13.80
C PHE A 16 -6.35 6.86 13.00
N ILE A 17 -7.47 6.17 12.70
CA ILE A 17 -8.68 6.76 12.13
C ILE A 17 -9.58 7.18 13.28
N ASP A 18 -9.59 8.47 13.57
CA ASP A 18 -10.30 9.04 14.71
C ASP A 18 -11.79 9.32 14.40
N GLU A 19 -12.49 9.84 15.41
CA GLU A 19 -13.93 10.09 15.32
C GLU A 19 -14.34 11.13 14.26
N SER A 20 -13.41 11.98 13.78
CA SER A 20 -13.71 12.96 12.73
C SER A 20 -14.15 12.33 11.40
N TYR A 21 -13.82 11.06 11.20
CA TYR A 21 -14.21 10.28 10.02
C TYR A 21 -15.63 9.72 10.07
N TYR A 22 -16.36 9.90 11.17
CA TYR A 22 -17.73 9.39 11.30
C TYR A 22 -18.68 10.26 12.13
N ILE A 23 -18.17 11.27 12.89
CA ILE A 23 -19.00 12.05 13.81
C ILE A 23 -20.07 12.91 13.10
N ASP A 24 -19.79 13.37 11.88
CA ASP A 24 -20.69 14.20 11.09
C ASP A 24 -21.47 13.41 10.04
N GLN A 25 -21.37 12.07 10.04
CA GLN A 25 -22.07 11.22 9.09
C GLN A 25 -23.55 11.06 9.46
N THR A 26 -24.39 11.04 8.44
CA THR A 26 -25.82 10.72 8.59
C THR A 26 -26.01 9.22 8.90
N ASP A 27 -27.19 8.88 9.44
CA ASP A 27 -27.56 7.47 9.68
C ASP A 27 -27.48 6.61 8.41
N GLU A 28 -27.76 7.18 7.24
CA GLU A 28 -27.65 6.50 5.95
C GLU A 28 -26.21 6.22 5.57
N GLU A 29 -25.31 7.18 5.75
CA GLU A 29 -23.87 7.02 5.50
C GLU A 29 -23.26 6.00 6.45
N ILE A 30 -23.60 6.05 7.74
CA ILE A 30 -23.18 5.03 8.72
C ILE A 30 -23.71 3.65 8.33
N ASN A 31 -24.97 3.53 7.93
CA ASN A 31 -25.53 2.27 7.44
C ASN A 31 -24.74 1.70 6.26
N ASN A 32 -24.34 2.55 5.31
CA ASN A 32 -23.55 2.15 4.16
C ASN A 32 -22.17 1.59 4.56
N CYS A 33 -21.58 2.12 5.65
CA CYS A 33 -20.30 1.60 6.18
C CYS A 33 -20.41 0.15 6.66
N PHE A 34 -21.61 -0.27 7.10
CA PHE A 34 -21.89 -1.60 7.65
C PHE A 34 -22.70 -2.51 6.71
N THR A 35 -23.05 -2.03 5.52
CA THR A 35 -23.72 -2.82 4.49
C THR A 35 -22.71 -3.53 3.62
N GLY A 36 -22.55 -4.84 3.83
CA GLY A 36 -21.53 -5.64 3.16
C GLY A 36 -20.13 -5.44 3.77
N ALA A 37 -19.10 -5.77 3.02
CA ALA A 37 -17.70 -5.62 3.36
C ALA A 37 -16.91 -5.23 2.10
N LEU A 38 -15.73 -4.64 2.27
CA LEU A 38 -14.81 -4.44 1.16
C LEU A 38 -14.50 -5.79 0.51
N ASP A 39 -14.71 -5.86 -0.80
CA ASP A 39 -14.42 -7.07 -1.56
C ASP A 39 -12.94 -7.10 -1.98
N PHE A 40 -12.35 -8.28 -1.89
CA PHE A 40 -11.04 -8.53 -2.49
C PHE A 40 -11.24 -8.73 -4.00
N GLY A 41 -10.88 -7.70 -4.76
CA GLY A 41 -10.99 -7.71 -6.22
C GLY A 41 -9.90 -8.55 -6.89
N THR A 42 -9.61 -8.27 -8.14
CA THR A 42 -8.65 -9.03 -8.98
C THR A 42 -7.23 -9.04 -8.41
N ALA A 43 -6.81 -7.97 -7.73
CA ALA A 43 -5.44 -7.87 -7.22
C ALA A 43 -5.32 -7.01 -5.95
N GLY A 44 -6.35 -6.95 -5.12
CA GLY A 44 -6.33 -6.18 -3.88
C GLY A 44 -7.69 -5.59 -3.50
N ILE A 45 -7.66 -4.60 -2.60
CA ILE A 45 -8.84 -3.90 -2.10
C ILE A 45 -8.75 -2.40 -2.40
N ARG A 46 -9.91 -1.75 -2.51
CA ARG A 46 -10.03 -0.29 -2.61
C ARG A 46 -11.33 0.16 -1.98
N GLY A 47 -11.29 1.24 -1.22
CA GLY A 47 -12.48 1.82 -0.60
C GLY A 47 -12.24 3.23 -0.08
N GLU A 48 -13.33 3.87 0.33
CA GLU A 48 -13.26 5.09 1.12
C GLU A 48 -12.68 4.78 2.50
N ILE A 49 -11.90 5.71 3.03
CA ILE A 49 -11.36 5.64 4.38
C ILE A 49 -12.52 5.89 5.37
N GLY A 50 -12.64 5.07 6.39
CA GLY A 50 -13.68 5.24 7.40
C GLY A 50 -13.92 4.01 8.28
N ILE A 51 -14.95 4.10 9.09
CA ILE A 51 -15.37 3.07 10.03
C ILE A 51 -16.17 1.97 9.32
N GLY A 52 -16.05 0.75 9.81
CA GLY A 52 -16.88 -0.39 9.40
C GLY A 52 -16.24 -1.29 8.35
N PRO A 53 -16.84 -2.46 8.10
CA PRO A 53 -16.27 -3.49 7.22
C PRO A 53 -16.30 -3.10 5.73
N ASN A 54 -17.15 -2.15 5.32
CA ASN A 54 -17.25 -1.65 3.96
C ASN A 54 -16.43 -0.36 3.73
N ARG A 55 -15.44 -0.11 4.58
CA ARG A 55 -14.52 1.04 4.49
C ARG A 55 -13.08 0.55 4.67
N LEU A 56 -12.14 1.34 4.13
CA LEU A 56 -10.72 1.09 4.35
C LEU A 56 -10.31 1.67 5.71
N ASN A 57 -9.82 0.80 6.57
CA ASN A 57 -9.34 1.12 7.91
C ASN A 57 -8.33 0.08 8.38
N GLU A 58 -7.81 0.26 9.58
CA GLU A 58 -6.82 -0.65 10.16
C GLU A 58 -7.28 -2.12 10.13
N PHE A 59 -8.54 -2.41 10.47
CA PHE A 59 -9.04 -3.80 10.55
C PHE A 59 -9.21 -4.44 9.17
N THR A 60 -9.70 -3.70 8.18
CA THR A 60 -9.81 -4.19 6.80
C THR A 60 -8.44 -4.36 6.16
N VAL A 61 -7.46 -3.53 6.54
CA VAL A 61 -6.04 -3.69 6.17
C VAL A 61 -5.41 -4.90 6.84
N ARG A 62 -5.68 -5.13 8.13
CA ARG A 62 -5.26 -6.37 8.83
C ARG A 62 -5.82 -7.60 8.13
N ARG A 63 -7.09 -7.57 7.72
CA ARG A 63 -7.74 -8.69 7.04
C ARG A 63 -6.99 -9.12 5.78
N ILE A 64 -6.60 -8.17 4.92
CA ILE A 64 -5.81 -8.49 3.72
C ILE A 64 -4.41 -8.98 4.10
N ALA A 65 -3.76 -8.36 5.08
CA ALA A 65 -2.42 -8.76 5.52
C ALA A 65 -2.41 -10.20 6.08
N HIS A 66 -3.38 -10.56 6.94
CA HIS A 66 -3.55 -11.95 7.42
C HIS A 66 -3.80 -12.92 6.28
N SER A 67 -4.63 -12.55 5.31
CA SER A 67 -4.96 -13.41 4.17
C SER A 67 -3.74 -13.72 3.33
N VAL A 68 -2.93 -12.72 3.04
CA VAL A 68 -1.68 -12.90 2.29
C VAL A 68 -0.63 -13.65 3.12
N ALA A 69 -0.53 -13.37 4.43
CA ALA A 69 0.39 -14.10 5.31
C ALA A 69 0.10 -15.60 5.36
N ARG A 70 -1.16 -15.97 5.51
CA ARG A 70 -1.61 -17.38 5.48
C ARG A 70 -1.35 -18.02 4.12
N TYR A 71 -1.68 -17.32 3.04
CA TYR A 71 -1.37 -17.78 1.69
C TYR A 71 0.13 -18.07 1.50
N LEU A 72 1.01 -17.16 1.93
CA LEU A 72 2.46 -17.37 1.85
C LEU A 72 2.92 -18.55 2.72
N ASN A 73 2.35 -18.70 3.92
CA ASN A 73 2.73 -19.79 4.82
C ASN A 73 2.33 -21.17 4.30
N ASP A 74 1.23 -21.25 3.55
CA ASP A 74 0.72 -22.49 2.94
C ASP A 74 1.38 -22.77 1.57
N SER A 75 2.10 -21.80 1.02
CA SER A 75 2.80 -21.91 -0.27
C SER A 75 4.24 -22.39 -0.11
N SER A 76 4.87 -22.80 -1.23
CA SER A 76 6.30 -23.11 -1.31
C SER A 76 7.17 -21.85 -1.55
N LEU A 77 6.59 -20.67 -1.60
CA LEU A 77 7.29 -19.41 -1.83
C LEU A 77 8.17 -19.03 -0.61
N HIS A 78 9.20 -18.23 -0.86
CA HIS A 78 9.97 -17.64 0.22
C HIS A 78 9.08 -16.71 1.04
N LYS A 79 9.29 -16.65 2.36
CA LYS A 79 8.53 -15.79 3.27
C LYS A 79 9.14 -14.38 3.29
N THR A 80 8.97 -13.67 2.17
CA THR A 80 9.51 -12.32 1.97
C THR A 80 8.48 -11.42 1.31
N ALA A 81 8.37 -10.20 1.78
CA ALA A 81 7.44 -9.19 1.27
C ALA A 81 8.12 -7.82 1.13
N VAL A 82 7.64 -7.01 0.19
CA VAL A 82 7.99 -5.60 0.04
C VAL A 82 6.74 -4.75 0.13
N ILE A 83 6.79 -3.66 0.88
CA ILE A 83 5.67 -2.74 1.03
C ILE A 83 6.12 -1.34 0.65
N MET A 84 5.40 -0.71 -0.28
CA MET A 84 5.54 0.70 -0.64
C MET A 84 4.18 1.39 -0.60
N TYR A 85 4.20 2.71 -0.45
CA TYR A 85 2.99 3.50 -0.34
C TYR A 85 3.10 4.83 -1.09
N ASP A 86 1.96 5.44 -1.41
CA ASP A 86 1.87 6.76 -2.01
C ASP A 86 1.60 7.86 -0.98
N THR A 87 1.38 9.09 -1.44
CA THR A 87 1.16 10.29 -0.61
C THR A 87 -0.24 10.41 0.00
N ARG A 88 -1.11 9.40 -0.13
CA ARG A 88 -2.48 9.44 0.37
C ARG A 88 -2.55 9.36 1.88
N LEU A 89 -3.67 9.84 2.43
CA LEU A 89 -3.96 9.76 3.86
C LEU A 89 -3.84 8.30 4.35
N PHE A 90 -3.15 8.12 5.47
CA PHE A 90 -2.91 6.84 6.15
C PHE A 90 -2.14 5.79 5.35
N SER A 91 -1.49 6.16 4.24
CA SER A 91 -0.72 5.20 3.44
C SER A 91 0.46 4.61 4.23
N GLU A 92 1.16 5.43 5.01
CA GLU A 92 2.25 5.02 5.89
C GLU A 92 1.75 4.12 7.04
N GLU A 93 0.66 4.52 7.71
CA GLU A 93 0.06 3.77 8.81
C GLU A 93 -0.46 2.40 8.33
N PHE A 94 -1.05 2.34 7.14
CA PHE A 94 -1.45 1.08 6.52
C PHE A 94 -0.24 0.21 6.16
N SER A 95 0.86 0.80 5.69
CA SER A 95 2.11 0.09 5.45
C SER A 95 2.63 -0.56 6.73
N ASN A 96 2.70 0.21 7.81
CA ASN A 96 3.14 -0.27 9.13
C ASN A 96 2.21 -1.37 9.68
N THR A 97 0.89 -1.22 9.49
CA THR A 97 -0.09 -2.25 9.88
C THR A 97 0.17 -3.58 9.15
N ILE A 98 0.40 -3.53 7.83
CA ILE A 98 0.72 -4.73 7.04
C ILE A 98 2.03 -5.35 7.51
N ALA A 99 3.08 -4.54 7.70
CA ALA A 99 4.38 -5.02 8.17
C ALA A 99 4.29 -5.71 9.53
N THR A 100 3.54 -5.11 10.46
CA THR A 100 3.28 -5.69 11.78
C THR A 100 2.63 -7.07 11.68
N VAL A 101 1.58 -7.20 10.87
CA VAL A 101 0.92 -8.49 10.66
C VAL A 101 1.86 -9.50 10.03
N LEU A 102 2.53 -9.16 8.92
CA LEU A 102 3.42 -10.08 8.22
C LEU A 102 4.57 -10.57 9.10
N SER A 103 5.18 -9.67 9.87
CA SER A 103 6.28 -10.01 10.79
C SER A 103 5.86 -10.97 11.90
N SER A 104 4.61 -10.88 12.38
CA SER A 104 4.05 -11.83 13.36
C SER A 104 3.93 -13.26 12.80
N TYR A 105 3.82 -13.40 11.47
CA TYR A 105 3.87 -14.68 10.75
C TYR A 105 5.28 -15.09 10.35
N GLN A 106 6.32 -14.40 10.83
CA GLN A 106 7.73 -14.63 10.47
C GLN A 106 8.00 -14.45 8.97
N ILE A 107 7.29 -13.52 8.34
CA ILE A 107 7.53 -13.12 6.96
C ILE A 107 8.46 -11.92 6.99
N HIS A 108 9.64 -12.07 6.38
CA HIS A 108 10.63 -11.00 6.29
C HIS A 108 10.09 -9.88 5.40
N THR A 109 9.93 -8.70 5.96
CA THR A 109 9.20 -7.59 5.34
C THR A 109 10.10 -6.38 5.19
N PHE A 110 10.30 -5.96 3.94
CA PHE A 110 10.98 -4.72 3.60
C PHE A 110 9.96 -3.60 3.49
N ILE A 111 10.12 -2.54 4.28
CA ILE A 111 9.32 -1.32 4.22
C ILE A 111 10.21 -0.12 3.88
N PHE A 112 9.61 0.99 3.49
CA PHE A 112 10.33 2.20 3.11
C PHE A 112 9.93 3.36 4.02
N ASP A 113 10.88 4.24 4.30
CA ASP A 113 10.74 5.40 5.18
C ASP A 113 10.01 6.58 4.54
N THR A 114 9.71 6.50 3.24
CA THR A 114 9.00 7.53 2.50
C THR A 114 8.12 6.93 1.39
N TYR A 115 7.34 7.78 0.73
CA TYR A 115 6.47 7.37 -0.37
C TYR A 115 7.25 7.04 -1.65
N HIS A 116 6.71 6.12 -2.45
CA HIS A 116 7.31 5.62 -3.68
C HIS A 116 6.28 5.48 -4.81
N THR A 117 6.79 5.32 -6.03
CA THR A 117 5.94 5.06 -7.19
C THR A 117 5.60 3.58 -7.32
N THR A 118 4.46 3.27 -7.94
CA THR A 118 4.09 1.88 -8.25
C THR A 118 5.14 1.13 -9.10
N PRO A 119 5.80 1.74 -10.10
CA PRO A 119 6.89 1.07 -10.81
C PRO A 119 8.10 0.75 -9.94
N GLU A 120 8.42 1.57 -8.94
CA GLU A 120 9.49 1.25 -7.98
C GLU A 120 9.15 -0.02 -7.18
N LEU A 121 7.89 -0.21 -6.74
CA LEU A 121 7.49 -1.45 -6.09
C LEU A 121 7.71 -2.66 -7.00
N SER A 122 7.26 -2.59 -8.26
CA SER A 122 7.45 -3.67 -9.22
C SER A 122 8.94 -4.03 -9.40
N TYR A 123 9.81 -3.03 -9.41
CA TYR A 123 11.25 -3.21 -9.45
C TYR A 123 11.77 -3.81 -8.15
N ALA A 124 11.39 -3.25 -7.00
CA ALA A 124 11.85 -3.67 -5.67
C ALA A 124 11.54 -5.14 -5.37
N VAL A 125 10.36 -5.62 -5.75
CA VAL A 125 9.98 -7.04 -5.61
C VAL A 125 11.00 -7.95 -6.29
N ARG A 126 11.42 -7.62 -7.50
CA ARG A 126 12.41 -8.40 -8.26
C ARG A 126 13.82 -8.20 -7.73
N TYR A 127 14.21 -6.98 -7.42
CA TYR A 127 15.52 -6.61 -6.92
C TYR A 127 15.84 -7.30 -5.58
N LEU A 128 14.88 -7.32 -4.66
CA LEU A 128 14.99 -7.94 -3.34
C LEU A 128 14.63 -9.44 -3.35
N ASN A 129 14.28 -9.99 -4.52
CA ASN A 129 13.81 -11.37 -4.65
C ASN A 129 12.64 -11.69 -3.69
N ALA A 130 11.74 -10.76 -3.51
CA ALA A 130 10.58 -10.93 -2.64
C ALA A 130 9.47 -11.74 -3.31
N SER A 131 8.74 -12.50 -2.52
CA SER A 131 7.64 -13.34 -3.02
C SER A 131 6.37 -12.57 -3.29
N ILE A 132 6.16 -11.49 -2.52
CA ILE A 132 4.96 -10.65 -2.62
C ILE A 132 5.33 -9.17 -2.46
N GLY A 133 4.56 -8.29 -3.13
CA GLY A 133 4.63 -6.85 -2.95
C GLY A 133 3.28 -6.25 -2.59
N PHE A 134 3.29 -5.20 -1.78
CA PHE A 134 2.10 -4.41 -1.47
C PHE A 134 2.33 -2.96 -1.90
N MET A 135 1.39 -2.41 -2.68
CA MET A 135 1.34 -0.99 -2.99
C MET A 135 0.11 -0.38 -2.37
N ILE A 136 0.30 0.48 -1.39
CA ILE A 136 -0.77 1.22 -0.76
C ILE A 136 -1.05 2.45 -1.62
N THR A 137 -2.17 2.42 -2.34
CA THR A 137 -2.59 3.47 -3.28
C THR A 137 -4.03 3.27 -3.74
N ALA A 138 -4.74 4.36 -4.00
CA ALA A 138 -5.98 4.35 -4.78
C ALA A 138 -5.81 4.98 -6.17
N SER A 139 -4.57 5.13 -6.66
CA SER A 139 -4.26 5.69 -7.98
C SER A 139 -4.81 7.13 -8.15
N HIS A 140 -5.80 7.33 -9.01
CA HIS A 140 -6.42 8.63 -9.34
C HIS A 140 -7.80 8.86 -8.69
N ASN A 141 -8.21 8.00 -7.77
CA ASN A 141 -9.46 8.20 -7.03
C ASN A 141 -9.39 9.47 -6.16
N PRO A 142 -10.55 10.04 -5.75
CA PRO A 142 -10.61 11.15 -4.81
C PRO A 142 -9.77 10.88 -3.54
N LYS A 143 -9.43 11.95 -2.82
CA LYS A 143 -8.51 11.89 -1.67
C LYS A 143 -9.04 11.05 -0.50
N GLU A 144 -10.38 10.88 -0.43
CA GLU A 144 -11.07 10.07 0.56
C GLU A 144 -10.86 8.57 0.37
N TYR A 145 -10.36 8.15 -0.81
CA TYR A 145 -10.08 6.76 -1.12
C TYR A 145 -8.63 6.40 -0.85
N ASN A 146 -8.42 5.18 -0.37
CA ASN A 146 -7.13 4.51 -0.43
C ASN A 146 -7.35 3.03 -0.82
N GLY A 147 -6.28 2.25 -0.94
CA GLY A 147 -6.37 0.86 -1.35
C GLY A 147 -5.04 0.15 -1.23
N ILE A 148 -5.08 -1.14 -1.45
CA ILE A 148 -3.90 -2.01 -1.40
C ILE A 148 -3.92 -2.88 -2.65
N LYS A 149 -2.86 -2.80 -3.44
CA LYS A 149 -2.62 -3.70 -4.58
C LYS A 149 -1.56 -4.72 -4.19
N VAL A 150 -1.81 -5.98 -4.54
CA VAL A 150 -0.90 -7.08 -4.27
C VAL A 150 -0.17 -7.48 -5.55
N TYR A 151 1.14 -7.64 -5.44
CA TYR A 151 2.06 -8.00 -6.52
C TYR A 151 2.71 -9.34 -6.24
N ASN A 152 2.95 -10.14 -7.27
CA ASN A 152 3.66 -11.40 -7.15
C ASN A 152 5.18 -11.24 -7.36
N HIS A 153 5.93 -12.32 -7.20
CA HIS A 153 7.39 -12.36 -7.29
C HIS A 153 7.98 -11.90 -8.64
N THR A 154 7.17 -11.81 -9.71
CA THR A 154 7.63 -11.29 -11.01
C THR A 154 7.61 -9.77 -11.09
N GLY A 155 7.08 -9.08 -10.05
CA GLY A 155 6.85 -7.65 -10.04
C GLY A 155 5.58 -7.23 -10.79
N GLY A 156 4.75 -8.18 -11.24
CA GLY A 156 3.39 -7.93 -11.76
C GLY A 156 2.35 -8.04 -10.65
N GLN A 157 1.14 -7.53 -10.89
CA GLN A 157 0.03 -7.82 -9.99
C GLN A 157 -0.24 -9.33 -9.93
N ILE A 158 -0.78 -9.80 -8.81
CA ILE A 158 -1.16 -11.21 -8.67
C ILE A 158 -2.14 -11.62 -9.77
N LEU A 159 -2.04 -12.89 -10.18
CA LEU A 159 -2.91 -13.49 -11.19
C LEU A 159 -4.16 -14.10 -10.55
N ASP A 160 -5.16 -14.42 -11.36
CA ASP A 160 -6.47 -14.90 -10.92
C ASP A 160 -6.39 -16.09 -9.93
N GLU A 161 -5.49 -17.05 -10.14
CA GLU A 161 -5.32 -18.21 -9.25
C GLU A 161 -4.85 -17.77 -7.85
N GLN A 162 -3.86 -16.87 -7.80
CA GLN A 162 -3.35 -16.33 -6.53
C GLN A 162 -4.43 -15.48 -5.86
N ALA A 163 -5.11 -14.63 -6.64
CA ALA A 163 -6.18 -13.78 -6.15
C ALA A 163 -7.33 -14.60 -5.55
N HIS A 164 -7.76 -15.69 -6.21
CA HIS A 164 -8.78 -16.59 -5.70
C HIS A 164 -8.36 -17.28 -4.39
N SER A 165 -7.10 -17.72 -4.30
CA SER A 165 -6.57 -18.35 -3.09
C SER A 165 -6.57 -17.38 -1.90
N ILE A 166 -6.06 -16.15 -2.11
CA ILE A 166 -6.04 -15.12 -1.09
C ILE A 166 -7.47 -14.69 -0.71
N LYS A 167 -8.35 -14.50 -1.71
CA LYS A 167 -9.75 -14.16 -1.48
C LYS A 167 -10.48 -15.21 -0.65
N SER A 168 -10.25 -16.49 -0.92
CA SER A 168 -10.86 -17.57 -0.13
C SER A 168 -10.50 -17.47 1.35
N ILE A 169 -9.26 -17.13 1.67
CA ILE A 169 -8.82 -16.90 3.05
C ILE A 169 -9.44 -15.61 3.60
N TYR A 170 -9.46 -14.55 2.80
CA TYR A 170 -10.03 -13.25 3.16
C TYR A 170 -11.51 -13.36 3.55
N ASP A 171 -12.28 -14.10 2.80
CA ASP A 171 -13.72 -14.30 3.03
C ASP A 171 -14.01 -15.16 4.28
N GLN A 172 -13.05 -15.99 4.73
CA GLN A 172 -13.18 -16.85 5.90
C GLN A 172 -12.79 -16.18 7.23
N LEU A 173 -12.02 -15.09 7.17
CA LEU A 173 -11.63 -14.34 8.36
C LEU A 173 -12.85 -13.61 8.94
N ASP A 174 -13.16 -13.82 10.21
CA ASP A 174 -14.22 -13.12 10.89
C ASP A 174 -13.75 -11.85 11.64
N GLU A 175 -14.71 -11.06 12.08
CA GLU A 175 -14.43 -9.81 12.80
C GLU A 175 -13.80 -10.06 14.18
N ASP A 176 -14.24 -11.12 14.87
CA ASP A 176 -13.71 -11.46 16.19
C ASP A 176 -12.22 -11.82 16.13
N GLU A 177 -11.81 -12.52 15.07
CA GLU A 177 -10.40 -12.82 14.83
C GLU A 177 -9.59 -11.55 14.58
N LEU A 178 -10.12 -10.60 13.83
CA LEU A 178 -9.45 -9.33 13.51
C LEU A 178 -9.34 -8.40 14.73
N PHE A 179 -10.35 -8.38 15.60
CA PHE A 179 -10.38 -7.49 16.75
C PHE A 179 -9.61 -8.02 17.95
N ASN A 180 -9.69 -9.32 18.21
CA ASN A 180 -9.24 -9.91 19.47
C ASN A 180 -7.86 -10.57 19.40
N GLN A 181 -7.26 -10.73 18.22
CA GLN A 181 -5.88 -11.18 18.13
C GLN A 181 -4.93 -10.02 18.40
N PRO A 182 -4.20 -10.02 19.52
CA PRO A 182 -3.12 -9.06 19.70
C PRO A 182 -2.05 -9.35 18.64
N ILE A 183 -1.75 -8.33 17.85
CA ILE A 183 -0.68 -8.42 16.84
C ILE A 183 0.48 -7.62 17.39
N GLU A 184 1.55 -8.32 17.72
CA GLU A 184 2.82 -7.70 18.10
C GLU A 184 3.79 -7.81 16.93
N ALA A 185 4.38 -6.68 16.57
CA ALA A 185 5.43 -6.65 15.55
C ALA A 185 6.62 -7.50 16.01
N ASN A 186 7.14 -8.33 15.13
CA ASN A 186 8.42 -8.98 15.32
C ASN A 186 9.48 -8.17 14.55
N GLU A 187 10.09 -7.21 15.23
CA GLU A 187 11.06 -6.28 14.65
C GLU A 187 12.23 -6.98 13.93
N SER A 188 12.56 -8.21 14.33
CA SER A 188 13.62 -8.99 13.65
C SER A 188 13.25 -9.44 12.23
N PHE A 189 12.01 -9.26 11.83
CA PHE A 189 11.47 -9.56 10.50
C PHE A 189 11.08 -8.30 9.72
N ILE A 190 11.44 -7.11 10.19
CA ILE A 190 11.14 -5.84 9.51
C ILE A 190 12.44 -5.09 9.24
N ASP A 191 12.74 -4.86 7.97
CA ASP A 191 13.84 -4.00 7.52
C ASP A 191 13.28 -2.70 6.90
N VAL A 192 13.72 -1.58 7.44
CA VAL A 192 13.41 -0.25 6.86
C VAL A 192 14.50 0.11 5.85
N LEU A 193 14.11 0.21 4.59
CA LEU A 193 15.00 0.57 3.49
C LEU A 193 14.91 2.08 3.19
N THR A 194 16.03 2.65 2.79
CA THR A 194 16.14 4.04 2.38
C THR A 194 16.38 4.15 0.87
N ASP A 195 17.49 4.71 0.45
CA ASP A 195 17.74 5.09 -0.95
C ASP A 195 18.31 3.98 -1.86
N GLU A 196 18.74 2.83 -1.33
CA GLU A 196 19.46 1.83 -2.11
C GLU A 196 18.64 1.32 -3.31
N VAL A 197 17.41 0.89 -3.05
CA VAL A 197 16.52 0.33 -4.09
C VAL A 197 16.13 1.42 -5.09
N SER A 198 15.84 2.62 -4.61
CA SER A 198 15.48 3.77 -5.45
C SER A 198 16.63 4.20 -6.35
N SER A 199 17.85 4.22 -5.83
CA SER A 199 19.06 4.53 -6.63
C SER A 199 19.29 3.46 -7.69
N SER A 200 19.10 2.19 -7.35
CA SER A 200 19.22 1.09 -8.31
C SER A 200 18.13 1.16 -9.39
N TYR A 201 16.90 1.53 -9.01
CA TYR A 201 15.81 1.78 -9.96
C TYR A 201 16.13 2.90 -10.93
N ASP A 202 16.65 4.03 -10.43
CA ASP A 202 17.04 5.16 -11.26
C ASP A 202 18.12 4.77 -12.28
N HIS A 203 19.12 3.98 -11.87
CA HIS A 203 20.15 3.46 -12.78
C HIS A 203 19.55 2.55 -13.86
N GLU A 204 18.59 1.68 -13.50
CA GLU A 204 17.91 0.83 -14.48
C GLU A 204 17.13 1.67 -15.50
N VAL A 205 16.39 2.69 -15.04
CA VAL A 205 15.65 3.60 -15.94
C VAL A 205 16.61 4.34 -16.87
N ILE A 206 17.73 4.87 -16.34
CA ILE A 206 18.73 5.58 -17.12
C ILE A 206 19.39 4.64 -18.15
N SER A 207 19.59 3.37 -17.81
CA SER A 207 20.18 2.38 -18.72
C SER A 207 19.34 2.12 -19.97
N GLN A 208 18.03 2.37 -19.91
CA GLN A 208 17.11 2.27 -21.04
C GLN A 208 17.14 3.50 -21.96
N TYR A 209 17.85 4.55 -21.55
CA TYR A 209 17.99 5.75 -22.35
C TYR A 209 19.01 5.58 -23.46
N HIS A 210 18.55 5.62 -24.70
CA HIS A 210 19.37 5.36 -25.88
C HIS A 210 19.49 6.57 -26.82
N SER A 211 18.98 7.74 -26.43
CA SER A 211 18.88 8.87 -27.33
C SER A 211 20.04 9.85 -27.18
N MET A 212 20.42 10.48 -28.28
CA MET A 212 21.19 11.72 -28.28
C MET A 212 20.23 12.91 -28.36
N ALA A 213 19.28 12.98 -27.42
CA ALA A 213 18.31 14.05 -27.40
C ALA A 213 18.99 15.41 -27.16
N ASP A 214 18.51 16.44 -27.80
CA ASP A 214 18.86 17.81 -27.48
C ASP A 214 18.10 18.21 -26.19
N PHE A 215 18.84 18.35 -25.09
CA PHE A 215 18.30 18.75 -23.78
C PHE A 215 18.05 20.25 -23.64
N ASN A 216 17.99 21.02 -24.73
CA ASN A 216 17.70 22.44 -24.69
C ASN A 216 16.21 22.81 -24.55
N VAL A 217 15.33 21.81 -24.48
CA VAL A 217 13.89 22.05 -24.28
C VAL A 217 13.63 22.43 -22.83
N LYS A 218 12.91 23.54 -22.61
CA LYS A 218 12.42 23.90 -21.27
C LYS A 218 11.21 23.06 -20.92
N THR A 219 11.26 22.35 -19.80
CA THR A 219 10.19 21.47 -19.32
C THR A 219 9.62 22.00 -18.02
N VAL A 220 8.31 22.19 -17.96
CA VAL A 220 7.57 22.42 -16.71
C VAL A 220 7.00 21.08 -16.25
N PHE A 221 7.26 20.72 -15.01
CA PHE A 221 6.82 19.47 -14.42
C PHE A 221 5.95 19.72 -13.17
N THR A 222 4.92 18.95 -13.04
CA THR A 222 4.12 18.81 -11.82
C THR A 222 3.80 17.35 -11.59
N SER A 223 3.92 16.89 -10.34
CA SER A 223 3.45 15.56 -9.92
C SER A 223 1.94 15.53 -9.61
N LEU A 224 1.27 16.68 -9.60
CA LEU A 224 -0.14 16.83 -9.14
C LEU A 224 -0.35 16.16 -7.78
N HIS A 225 0.55 16.44 -6.82
CA HIS A 225 0.59 15.82 -5.48
C HIS A 225 0.84 14.31 -5.46
N GLY A 226 1.28 13.73 -6.60
CA GLY A 226 1.66 12.32 -6.70
C GLY A 226 3.13 12.07 -6.35
N THR A 227 3.58 10.82 -6.49
CA THR A 227 4.85 10.31 -5.98
C THR A 227 6.04 10.46 -6.94
N SER A 228 5.86 10.98 -8.16
CA SER A 228 6.89 10.88 -9.21
C SER A 228 8.03 11.91 -9.10
N LEU A 229 7.86 12.99 -8.34
CA LEU A 229 8.82 14.10 -8.30
C LEU A 229 10.23 13.68 -7.86
N PRO A 230 10.44 12.89 -6.79
CA PRO A 230 11.79 12.49 -6.38
C PRO A 230 12.54 11.76 -7.50
N ARG A 231 11.86 10.82 -8.19
CA ARG A 231 12.47 10.04 -9.28
C ARG A 231 12.77 10.90 -10.51
N VAL A 232 11.82 11.77 -10.90
CA VAL A 232 12.04 12.69 -12.03
C VAL A 232 13.23 13.61 -11.78
N LYS A 233 13.33 14.20 -10.58
CA LYS A 233 14.47 15.03 -10.21
C LYS A 233 15.80 14.27 -10.23
N SER A 234 15.84 13.07 -9.62
CA SER A 234 17.04 12.25 -9.54
C SER A 234 17.55 11.84 -10.93
N ILE A 235 16.64 11.26 -11.75
CA ILE A 235 16.99 10.77 -13.09
C ILE A 235 17.43 11.92 -13.99
N LEU A 236 16.68 13.03 -14.06
CA LEU A 236 17.03 14.15 -14.92
C LEU A 236 18.31 14.87 -14.48
N SER A 237 18.55 14.98 -13.18
CA SER A 237 19.82 15.51 -12.64
C SER A 237 21.01 14.63 -13.06
N THR A 238 20.88 13.31 -12.98
CA THR A 238 21.93 12.37 -13.40
C THR A 238 22.22 12.45 -14.89
N LEU A 239 21.20 12.78 -15.70
CA LEU A 239 21.35 13.01 -17.14
C LEU A 239 21.84 14.43 -17.49
N ASN A 240 22.18 15.26 -16.50
CA ASN A 240 22.59 16.67 -16.66
C ASN A 240 21.53 17.52 -17.38
N TYR A 241 20.25 17.30 -17.08
CA TYR A 241 19.15 18.07 -17.64
C TYR A 241 18.80 19.27 -16.75
N ASP A 242 19.27 20.47 -17.11
CA ASP A 242 19.19 21.70 -16.30
C ASP A 242 17.95 22.56 -16.59
N HIS A 243 17.08 22.13 -17.51
CA HIS A 243 15.93 22.92 -17.95
C HIS A 243 14.59 22.45 -17.36
N LEU A 244 14.62 21.78 -16.19
CA LEU A 244 13.44 21.34 -15.46
C LEU A 244 12.93 22.43 -14.50
N PHE A 245 11.70 22.86 -14.67
CA PHE A 245 10.99 23.79 -13.77
C PHE A 245 9.87 23.03 -13.07
N VAL A 246 9.98 22.88 -11.77
CA VAL A 246 8.97 22.20 -10.95
C VAL A 246 7.98 23.20 -10.41
N LEU A 247 6.69 22.88 -10.47
CA LEU A 247 5.62 23.63 -9.79
C LEU A 247 5.53 23.17 -8.34
N GLU A 248 6.17 23.92 -7.43
CA GLU A 248 6.30 23.52 -6.02
C GLU A 248 4.95 23.42 -5.29
N ASP A 249 3.96 24.27 -5.64
CA ASP A 249 2.63 24.24 -5.05
C ASP A 249 1.82 22.95 -5.38
N GLN A 250 2.36 22.11 -6.26
CA GLN A 250 1.72 20.88 -6.74
C GLN A 250 2.64 19.65 -6.64
N SER A 251 3.62 19.73 -5.75
CA SER A 251 4.70 18.75 -5.65
C SER A 251 4.65 17.98 -4.34
#